data_0ebbc8f453de34e431dbfa4759a808e5
#
_entry.id   0ebbc8f453de34e431dbfa4759a808e5
#
_cell.length_a   1.000
_cell.length_b   1.000
_cell.length_c   1.000
_cell.angle_alpha   90.00
_cell.angle_beta   90.00
_cell.angle_gamma   90.00
#
_symmetry.space_group_name_H-M   'P 1'
#
loop_
_entity.id
_entity.type
_entity.pdbx_description
1 polymer ?
#
loop_
_entity_poly.entity_id
_entity_poly.type
_entity_poly.pdbx_seq_one_letter_code
_entity_poly.pdbx_strand_id
1 'polypeptide(L)'
;DTERNEVHFLIQLIGDGTRHLADLKVGETLNALLPLGNSFTMEGASVNIKRPLLIGGGVGVAPLLFLGERLTVLKGVRPTFLLGGRSAENLLLLHEFSTYGDVYTTTEDGSNGEKGFVTQHSILNSSSFDYIYTCGPKPMMMAVARYAKGRNIPCEVSLENTMACGIGACLCCVENTASGHVCACVEGPVFNIEKLLWQI
;
A
#
# COMPACT_ATOMS: atom_id res chain seq x y z
N ASP A 1 2.72 7.57 14.64
CA ASP A 1 3.59 7.42 15.82
C ASP A 1 2.73 7.41 17.08
N THR A 2 2.58 6.25 17.71
CA THR A 2 1.72 6.07 18.88
C THR A 2 2.33 6.64 20.16
N GLU A 3 3.65 6.71 20.25
CA GLU A 3 4.35 7.27 21.42
C GLU A 3 4.21 8.79 21.47
N ARG A 4 4.19 9.43 20.31
CA ARG A 4 4.02 10.89 20.18
C ARG A 4 2.57 11.31 19.99
N ASN A 5 1.65 10.37 19.81
CA ASN A 5 0.25 10.62 19.45
C ASN A 5 0.14 11.46 18.16
N GLU A 6 0.92 11.09 17.15
CA GLU A 6 1.01 11.78 15.86
C GLU A 6 0.52 10.89 14.72
N VAL A 7 -0.15 11.49 13.74
CA VAL A 7 -0.50 10.87 12.46
C VAL A 7 0.24 11.59 11.35
N HIS A 8 0.99 10.83 10.55
CA HIS A 8 1.76 11.36 9.42
C HIS A 8 1.03 11.03 8.12
N PHE A 9 0.87 12.03 7.27
CA PHE A 9 0.23 11.88 5.96
C PHE A 9 1.24 12.16 4.85
N LEU A 10 1.31 11.28 3.86
CA LEU A 10 2.01 11.52 2.61
C LEU A 10 0.99 11.96 1.56
N ILE A 11 1.09 13.20 1.09
CA ILE A 11 0.07 13.81 0.24
C ILE A 11 0.67 14.19 -1.11
N GLN A 12 0.08 13.71 -2.19
CA GLN A 12 0.40 14.18 -3.53
C GLN A 12 -0.50 15.37 -3.91
N LEU A 13 0.11 16.46 -4.35
CA LEU A 13 -0.60 17.68 -4.73
C LEU A 13 -1.18 17.53 -6.14
N ILE A 14 -2.43 17.09 -6.24
CA ILE A 14 -3.11 16.84 -7.51
C ILE A 14 -4.23 17.86 -7.75
N GLY A 15 -5.03 18.16 -6.74
CA GLY A 15 -6.22 19.01 -6.83
C GLY A 15 -6.27 20.09 -5.76
N ASP A 16 -7.34 20.89 -5.77
CA ASP A 16 -7.48 22.04 -4.87
C ASP A 16 -7.50 21.63 -3.39
N GLY A 17 -8.15 20.51 -3.06
CA GLY A 17 -8.16 20.00 -1.68
C GLY A 17 -6.77 19.67 -1.16
N THR A 18 -5.95 18.98 -1.95
CA THR A 18 -4.57 18.62 -1.56
C THR A 18 -3.63 19.83 -1.54
N ARG A 19 -3.85 20.83 -2.41
CA ARG A 19 -3.13 22.13 -2.34
C ARG A 19 -3.49 22.89 -1.08
N HIS A 20 -4.79 22.94 -0.72
CA HIS A 20 -5.24 23.57 0.52
C HIS A 20 -4.60 22.91 1.77
N LEU A 21 -4.46 21.57 1.77
CA LEU A 21 -3.75 20.88 2.84
C LEU A 21 -2.27 21.26 2.90
N ALA A 22 -1.61 21.50 1.76
CA ALA A 22 -0.22 21.94 1.72
C ALA A 22 0.00 23.38 2.20
N ASP A 23 -1.04 24.21 2.16
CA ASP A 23 -0.99 25.58 2.63
C ASP A 23 -1.12 25.70 4.17
N LEU A 24 -1.52 24.61 4.86
CA LEU A 24 -1.63 24.58 6.31
C LEU A 24 -0.28 24.83 6.99
N LYS A 25 -0.32 25.69 8.01
CA LYS A 25 0.86 26.08 8.79
C LYS A 25 0.88 25.36 10.13
N VAL A 26 2.06 25.28 10.71
CA VAL A 26 2.23 24.76 12.07
C VAL A 26 1.35 25.52 13.05
N GLY A 27 0.55 24.78 13.83
CA GLY A 27 -0.41 25.32 14.77
C GLY A 27 -1.84 25.47 14.23
N GLU A 28 -2.06 25.28 12.94
CA GLU A 28 -3.40 25.22 12.36
C GLU A 28 -4.06 23.85 12.58
N THR A 29 -5.38 23.82 12.55
CA THR A 29 -6.16 22.61 12.84
C THR A 29 -6.70 21.98 11.58
N LEU A 30 -6.55 20.67 11.45
CA LEU A 30 -7.18 19.85 10.43
C LEU A 30 -8.23 18.94 11.06
N ASN A 31 -9.46 18.98 10.53
CA ASN A 31 -10.49 18.01 10.91
C ASN A 31 -10.31 16.72 10.11
N ALA A 32 -10.16 15.59 10.79
CA ALA A 32 -10.00 14.28 10.18
C ALA A 32 -10.99 13.27 10.75
N LEU A 33 -11.58 12.46 9.89
CA LEU A 33 -12.41 11.32 10.29
C LEU A 33 -11.56 10.05 10.28
N LEU A 34 -11.22 9.56 11.46
CA LEU A 34 -10.33 8.40 11.68
C LEU A 34 -10.82 7.55 12.86
N PRO A 35 -10.56 6.23 12.89
CA PRO A 35 -10.09 5.41 11.76
C PRO A 35 -11.21 5.09 10.79
N LEU A 36 -10.87 4.78 9.53
CA LEU A 36 -11.84 4.32 8.52
C LEU A 36 -11.49 2.92 8.05
N GLY A 37 -12.53 2.08 7.86
CA GLY A 37 -12.41 0.77 7.26
C GLY A 37 -11.50 -0.19 8.04
N ASN A 38 -10.69 -0.94 7.30
CA ASN A 38 -9.83 -2.00 7.81
C ASN A 38 -8.34 -1.75 7.51
N SER A 39 -7.49 -2.62 8.00
CA SER A 39 -6.04 -2.59 7.79
C SER A 39 -5.52 -3.88 7.14
N PHE A 40 -4.27 -3.88 6.69
CA PHE A 40 -3.57 -5.08 6.27
C PHE A 40 -3.52 -6.13 7.37
N THR A 41 -3.70 -7.40 6.98
CA THR A 41 -3.65 -8.55 7.88
C THR A 41 -2.20 -8.83 8.29
N MET A 42 -1.91 -8.78 9.59
CA MET A 42 -0.58 -9.15 10.13
C MET A 42 -0.60 -10.47 10.90
N GLU A 43 -1.78 -10.98 11.22
CA GLU A 43 -1.99 -12.22 11.95
C GLU A 43 -3.40 -12.77 11.69
N GLY A 44 -3.55 -14.08 11.85
CA GLY A 44 -4.82 -14.79 11.72
C GLY A 44 -4.60 -16.28 11.95
N ALA A 45 -5.64 -17.04 12.27
CA ALA A 45 -5.57 -18.45 12.61
C ALA A 45 -4.89 -19.34 11.54
N SER A 46 -4.76 -18.83 10.31
CA SER A 46 -4.19 -19.56 9.17
C SER A 46 -3.01 -18.84 8.51
N VAL A 47 -2.52 -17.71 9.06
CA VAL A 47 -1.51 -16.88 8.41
C VAL A 47 -0.28 -16.76 9.30
N ASN A 48 0.79 -17.48 8.94
CA ASN A 48 2.09 -17.37 9.58
C ASN A 48 3.06 -16.72 8.60
N ILE A 49 3.09 -15.39 8.61
CA ILE A 49 3.88 -14.57 7.70
C ILE A 49 5.32 -14.54 8.18
N LYS A 50 6.24 -15.04 7.37
CA LYS A 50 7.68 -15.08 7.67
C LYS A 50 8.52 -14.30 6.66
N ARG A 51 8.07 -14.23 5.41
CA ARG A 51 8.80 -13.60 4.31
C ARG A 51 7.83 -12.73 3.49
N PRO A 52 7.30 -11.65 4.10
CA PRO A 52 6.39 -10.76 3.43
C PRO A 52 7.11 -9.90 2.40
N LEU A 53 6.45 -9.70 1.26
CA LEU A 53 6.84 -8.78 0.21
C LEU A 53 5.86 -7.61 0.16
N LEU A 54 6.36 -6.41 0.34
CA LEU A 54 5.59 -5.17 0.30
C LEU A 54 5.92 -4.40 -0.98
N ILE A 55 4.97 -4.31 -1.89
CA ILE A 55 5.16 -3.69 -3.22
C ILE A 55 4.39 -2.38 -3.28
N GLY A 56 5.10 -1.28 -3.48
CA GLY A 56 4.51 0.05 -3.47
C GLY A 56 4.91 0.95 -4.63
N GLY A 57 4.06 1.95 -4.92
CA GLY A 57 4.37 2.97 -5.92
C GLY A 57 3.70 4.30 -5.62
N GLY A 58 4.41 5.40 -5.92
CA GLY A 58 3.93 6.75 -5.62
C GLY A 58 3.62 6.95 -4.14
N VAL A 59 2.58 7.72 -3.82
CA VAL A 59 2.16 7.95 -2.42
C VAL A 59 1.58 6.71 -1.74
N GLY A 60 1.22 5.68 -2.50
CA GLY A 60 0.77 4.39 -1.97
C GLY A 60 1.83 3.64 -1.15
N VAL A 61 3.06 4.13 -1.12
CA VAL A 61 4.12 3.56 -0.24
C VAL A 61 3.86 3.86 1.25
N ALA A 62 3.13 4.92 1.59
CA ALA A 62 2.94 5.36 2.97
C ALA A 62 2.33 4.26 3.88
N PRO A 63 1.21 3.60 3.55
CA PRO A 63 0.66 2.54 4.39
C PRO A 63 1.59 1.31 4.47
N LEU A 64 2.41 1.07 3.45
CA LEU A 64 3.37 -0.03 3.46
C LEU A 64 4.57 0.24 4.37
N LEU A 65 5.00 1.50 4.51
CA LEU A 65 6.03 1.87 5.49
C LEU A 65 5.55 1.58 6.91
N PHE A 66 4.34 2.02 7.24
CA PHE A 66 3.74 1.75 8.54
C PHE A 66 3.56 0.24 8.80
N LEU A 67 3.08 -0.51 7.80
CA LEU A 67 2.98 -1.97 7.89
C LEU A 67 4.35 -2.62 8.15
N GLY A 68 5.39 -2.19 7.45
CA GLY A 68 6.75 -2.70 7.62
C GLY A 68 7.31 -2.44 9.01
N GLU A 69 7.10 -1.24 9.54
CA GLU A 69 7.41 -0.92 10.94
C GLU A 69 6.71 -1.90 11.90
N ARG A 70 5.40 -2.09 11.74
CA ARG A 70 4.60 -2.97 12.62
C ARG A 70 5.03 -4.43 12.52
N LEU A 71 5.33 -4.93 11.33
CA LEU A 71 5.86 -6.29 11.13
C LEU A 71 7.20 -6.47 11.83
N THR A 72 8.09 -5.50 11.71
CA THR A 72 9.43 -5.55 12.31
C THR A 72 9.37 -5.41 13.83
N VAL A 73 8.69 -4.38 14.33
CA VAL A 73 8.68 -4.06 15.77
C VAL A 73 7.82 -5.03 16.57
N LEU A 74 6.63 -5.39 16.08
CA LEU A 74 5.69 -6.22 16.87
C LEU A 74 5.84 -7.70 16.61
N LYS A 75 6.26 -8.10 15.41
CA LYS A 75 6.34 -9.51 15.01
C LYS A 75 7.76 -10.04 14.89
N GLY A 76 8.77 -9.16 14.90
CA GLY A 76 10.15 -9.54 14.65
C GLY A 76 10.39 -10.05 13.22
N VAL A 77 9.49 -9.71 12.28
CA VAL A 77 9.55 -10.13 10.89
C VAL A 77 10.10 -8.99 10.04
N ARG A 78 11.28 -9.18 9.46
CA ARG A 78 11.89 -8.22 8.56
C ARG A 78 11.34 -8.38 7.14
N PRO A 79 10.56 -7.42 6.62
CA PRO A 79 9.97 -7.50 5.30
C PRO A 79 10.96 -7.19 4.17
N THR A 80 10.61 -7.61 2.96
CA THR A 80 11.22 -7.13 1.72
C THR A 80 10.29 -6.06 1.12
N PHE A 81 10.86 -4.91 0.80
CA PHE A 81 10.18 -3.83 0.08
C PHE A 81 10.62 -3.80 -1.38
N LEU A 82 9.67 -3.69 -2.29
CA LEU A 82 9.91 -3.46 -3.71
C LEU A 82 9.15 -2.21 -4.13
N LEU A 83 9.87 -1.12 -4.34
CA LEU A 83 9.31 0.20 -4.58
C LEU A 83 9.51 0.61 -6.04
N GLY A 84 8.42 1.01 -6.69
CA GLY A 84 8.40 1.39 -8.09
C GLY A 84 8.10 2.86 -8.32
N GLY A 85 8.76 3.45 -9.32
CA GLY A 85 8.55 4.81 -9.76
C GLY A 85 8.79 4.98 -11.25
N ARG A 86 8.41 6.13 -11.83
CA ARG A 86 8.77 6.47 -13.21
C ARG A 86 10.25 6.79 -13.33
N SER A 87 10.78 7.50 -12.33
CA SER A 87 12.17 7.91 -12.21
C SER A 87 12.60 7.86 -10.74
N ALA A 88 13.89 8.05 -10.46
CA ALA A 88 14.45 8.12 -9.10
C ALA A 88 13.73 9.13 -8.20
N GLU A 89 13.29 10.26 -8.75
CA GLU A 89 12.57 11.31 -8.02
C GLU A 89 11.19 10.87 -7.52
N ASN A 90 10.61 9.83 -8.11
CA ASN A 90 9.33 9.27 -7.71
C ASN A 90 9.44 8.17 -6.65
N LEU A 91 10.66 7.82 -6.24
CA LEU A 91 10.91 6.87 -5.15
C LEU A 91 10.93 7.63 -3.82
N LEU A 92 9.94 7.40 -3.00
CA LEU A 92 9.70 8.14 -1.77
C LEU A 92 10.13 7.33 -0.54
N LEU A 93 10.64 8.00 0.50
CA LEU A 93 10.89 7.44 1.83
C LEU A 93 11.85 6.24 1.84
N LEU A 94 12.81 6.17 0.90
CA LEU A 94 13.74 5.02 0.79
C LEU A 94 14.57 4.80 2.05
N HIS A 95 14.97 5.88 2.71
CA HIS A 95 15.75 5.82 3.95
C HIS A 95 14.93 5.21 5.09
N GLU A 96 13.69 5.65 5.24
CA GLU A 96 12.76 5.18 6.24
C GLU A 96 12.46 3.69 6.04
N PHE A 97 12.23 3.25 4.81
CA PHE A 97 12.02 1.84 4.47
C PHE A 97 13.22 0.97 4.85
N SER A 98 14.44 1.45 4.61
CA SER A 98 15.67 0.70 4.92
C SER A 98 15.86 0.41 6.41
N THR A 99 15.21 1.19 7.28
CA THR A 99 15.20 0.97 8.72
C THR A 99 14.48 -0.33 9.08
N TYR A 100 13.41 -0.65 8.36
CA TYR A 100 12.51 -1.76 8.74
C TYR A 100 12.67 -3.00 7.87
N GLY A 101 13.32 -2.93 6.69
CA GLY A 101 13.42 -4.08 5.81
C GLY A 101 14.50 -3.94 4.74
N ASP A 102 14.54 -4.93 3.84
CA ASP A 102 15.42 -4.91 2.67
C ASP A 102 14.69 -4.20 1.53
N VAL A 103 15.31 -3.17 0.95
CA VAL A 103 14.69 -2.29 -0.05
C VAL A 103 15.26 -2.59 -1.44
N TYR A 104 14.37 -2.89 -2.35
CA TYR A 104 14.62 -3.01 -3.78
C TYR A 104 13.82 -1.97 -4.53
N THR A 105 14.35 -1.48 -5.64
CA THR A 105 13.72 -0.42 -6.43
C THR A 105 13.66 -0.75 -7.90
N THR A 106 12.63 -0.28 -8.58
CA THR A 106 12.58 -0.21 -10.03
C THR A 106 12.17 1.19 -10.50
N THR A 107 12.71 1.62 -11.61
CA THR A 107 12.24 2.82 -12.31
C THR A 107 12.02 2.53 -13.78
N GLU A 108 10.96 3.11 -14.36
CA GLU A 108 10.65 2.89 -15.77
C GLU A 108 11.79 3.37 -16.68
N ASP A 109 12.44 4.46 -16.31
CA ASP A 109 13.58 5.03 -17.05
C ASP A 109 14.93 4.37 -16.73
N GLY A 110 15.03 3.61 -15.63
CA GLY A 110 16.26 2.98 -15.15
C GLY A 110 17.18 3.91 -14.37
N SER A 111 16.69 5.05 -13.88
CA SER A 111 17.49 6.03 -13.13
C SER A 111 17.81 5.58 -11.69
N ASN A 112 17.08 4.56 -11.17
CA ASN A 112 17.38 3.95 -9.87
C ASN A 112 16.87 2.49 -9.84
N GLY A 113 17.68 1.58 -9.31
CA GLY A 113 17.38 0.16 -9.24
C GLY A 113 17.32 -0.53 -10.61
N GLU A 114 16.47 -1.54 -10.74
CA GLU A 114 16.27 -2.20 -12.03
C GLU A 114 15.36 -1.37 -12.94
N LYS A 115 15.64 -1.37 -14.24
CA LYS A 115 14.80 -0.71 -15.23
C LYS A 115 13.54 -1.52 -15.49
N GLY A 116 12.37 -0.89 -15.39
CA GLY A 116 11.08 -1.50 -15.74
C GLY A 116 10.04 -1.35 -14.64
N PHE A 117 9.07 -2.27 -14.63
CA PHE A 117 7.97 -2.30 -13.66
C PHE A 117 8.29 -3.24 -12.50
N VAL A 118 7.66 -3.03 -11.34
CA VAL A 118 7.86 -3.84 -10.12
C VAL A 118 7.71 -5.35 -10.39
N THR A 119 6.82 -5.76 -11.27
CA THR A 119 6.59 -7.17 -11.63
C THR A 119 7.68 -7.78 -12.52
N GLN A 120 8.64 -6.99 -12.97
CA GLN A 120 9.77 -7.43 -13.79
C GLN A 120 11.06 -7.56 -12.99
N HIS A 121 11.09 -7.06 -11.74
CA HIS A 121 12.29 -7.07 -10.90
C HIS A 121 12.78 -8.50 -10.61
N SER A 122 14.09 -8.71 -10.69
CA SER A 122 14.75 -10.02 -10.55
C SER A 122 14.51 -10.68 -9.19
N ILE A 123 14.27 -9.89 -8.12
CA ILE A 123 13.99 -10.38 -6.76
C ILE A 123 12.77 -11.32 -6.73
N LEU A 124 11.80 -11.12 -7.61
CA LEU A 124 10.59 -11.94 -7.70
C LEU A 124 10.87 -13.37 -8.19
N ASN A 125 12.01 -13.59 -8.83
CA ASN A 125 12.44 -14.90 -9.31
C ASN A 125 13.52 -15.53 -8.43
N SER A 126 14.29 -14.70 -7.71
CA SER A 126 15.42 -15.15 -6.89
C SER A 126 15.03 -15.43 -5.43
N SER A 127 13.88 -14.97 -4.99
CA SER A 127 13.39 -15.12 -3.62
C SER A 127 12.00 -15.73 -3.57
N SER A 128 11.70 -16.41 -2.47
CA SER A 128 10.36 -16.96 -2.21
C SER A 128 9.67 -16.14 -1.13
N PHE A 129 8.46 -15.69 -1.42
CA PHE A 129 7.63 -14.92 -0.50
C PHE A 129 6.41 -15.74 -0.11
N ASP A 130 5.92 -15.54 1.10
CA ASP A 130 4.75 -16.25 1.64
C ASP A 130 3.51 -15.37 1.77
N TYR A 131 3.68 -14.06 1.63
CA TYR A 131 2.57 -13.09 1.61
C TYR A 131 2.97 -11.84 0.84
N ILE A 132 2.03 -11.26 0.09
CA ILE A 132 2.25 -10.03 -0.67
C ILE A 132 1.25 -8.96 -0.22
N TYR A 133 1.77 -7.77 0.02
CA TYR A 133 0.99 -6.55 0.26
C TYR A 133 1.29 -5.54 -0.81
N THR A 134 0.28 -4.87 -1.32
CA THR A 134 0.52 -3.84 -2.33
C THR A 134 -0.40 -2.64 -2.19
N CYS A 135 0.15 -1.47 -2.48
CA CYS A 135 -0.58 -0.21 -2.55
C CYS A 135 0.09 0.72 -3.56
N GLY A 136 -0.70 1.39 -4.38
CA GLY A 136 -0.24 2.31 -5.40
C GLY A 136 -1.18 2.37 -6.61
N PRO A 137 -0.70 2.77 -7.79
CA PRO A 137 -1.52 2.88 -8.98
C PRO A 137 -2.25 1.58 -9.32
N LYS A 138 -3.54 1.66 -9.65
CA LYS A 138 -4.38 0.48 -9.94
C LYS A 138 -3.76 -0.50 -10.95
N PRO A 139 -3.16 -0.05 -12.08
CA PRO A 139 -2.50 -0.97 -13.01
C PRO A 139 -1.35 -1.76 -12.39
N MET A 140 -0.56 -1.13 -11.49
CA MET A 140 0.50 -1.78 -10.75
C MET A 140 -0.06 -2.85 -9.82
N MET A 141 -1.06 -2.51 -9.00
CA MET A 141 -1.70 -3.45 -8.08
C MET A 141 -2.32 -4.64 -8.82
N MET A 142 -2.96 -4.43 -9.97
CA MET A 142 -3.49 -5.51 -10.80
C MET A 142 -2.38 -6.42 -11.36
N ALA A 143 -1.25 -5.87 -11.77
CA ALA A 143 -0.10 -6.66 -12.23
C ALA A 143 0.50 -7.49 -11.09
N VAL A 144 0.61 -6.92 -9.89
CA VAL A 144 1.06 -7.61 -8.68
C VAL A 144 0.08 -8.73 -8.30
N ALA A 145 -1.22 -8.47 -8.36
CA ALA A 145 -2.26 -9.46 -8.07
C ALA A 145 -2.19 -10.66 -9.03
N ARG A 146 -2.00 -10.41 -10.35
CA ARG A 146 -1.76 -11.50 -11.33
C ARG A 146 -0.51 -12.33 -11.00
N TYR A 147 0.58 -11.66 -10.64
CA TYR A 147 1.82 -12.34 -10.22
C TYR A 147 1.57 -13.22 -8.99
N ALA A 148 0.92 -12.69 -7.95
CA ALA A 148 0.62 -13.41 -6.73
C ALA A 148 -0.29 -14.63 -6.99
N LYS A 149 -1.37 -14.44 -7.77
CA LYS A 149 -2.30 -15.49 -8.16
C LYS A 149 -1.61 -16.61 -8.94
N GLY A 150 -0.76 -16.27 -9.93
CA GLY A 150 -0.02 -17.23 -10.73
C GLY A 150 1.00 -18.07 -9.92
N ARG A 151 1.33 -17.63 -8.71
CA ARG A 151 2.24 -18.33 -7.78
C ARG A 151 1.55 -18.89 -6.54
N ASN A 152 0.24 -18.76 -6.44
CA ASN A 152 -0.56 -19.15 -5.26
C ASN A 152 -0.06 -18.49 -3.97
N ILE A 153 0.38 -17.23 -4.03
CA ILE A 153 0.80 -16.45 -2.87
C ILE A 153 -0.38 -15.59 -2.41
N PRO A 154 -0.79 -15.67 -1.15
CA PRO A 154 -1.80 -14.77 -0.59
C PRO A 154 -1.40 -13.31 -0.81
N CYS A 155 -2.35 -12.49 -1.27
CA CYS A 155 -2.09 -11.09 -1.58
C CYS A 155 -3.21 -10.18 -1.12
N GLU A 156 -2.85 -9.09 -0.49
CA GLU A 156 -3.75 -7.99 -0.13
C GLU A 156 -3.37 -6.71 -0.86
N VAL A 157 -4.40 -5.99 -1.28
CA VAL A 157 -4.26 -4.69 -1.95
C VAL A 157 -4.96 -3.62 -1.14
N SER A 158 -4.35 -2.45 -0.98
CA SER A 158 -5.00 -1.28 -0.40
C SER A 158 -5.47 -0.37 -1.53
N LEU A 159 -6.78 -0.23 -1.69
CA LEU A 159 -7.39 0.53 -2.76
C LEU A 159 -7.46 2.02 -2.41
N GLU A 160 -7.32 2.85 -3.43
CA GLU A 160 -7.55 4.28 -3.36
C GLU A 160 -8.83 4.61 -4.13
N ASN A 161 -9.94 4.70 -3.41
CA ASN A 161 -11.24 5.08 -3.97
C ASN A 161 -11.58 6.52 -3.58
N THR A 162 -12.29 7.22 -4.46
CA THR A 162 -12.84 8.53 -4.11
C THR A 162 -13.78 8.40 -2.93
N MET A 163 -13.52 9.13 -1.86
CA MET A 163 -14.33 9.12 -0.65
C MET A 163 -14.96 10.50 -0.42
N ALA A 164 -16.23 10.50 0.02
CA ALA A 164 -16.92 11.72 0.42
C ALA A 164 -17.34 11.66 1.90
N CYS A 165 -18.19 10.69 2.29
CA CYS A 165 -18.74 10.64 3.65
C CYS A 165 -17.87 9.88 4.67
N GLY A 166 -17.08 8.89 4.25
CA GLY A 166 -16.28 8.03 5.13
C GLY A 166 -17.07 7.01 5.97
N ILE A 167 -18.41 6.99 5.89
CA ILE A 167 -19.30 6.18 6.74
C ILE A 167 -20.22 5.23 5.97
N GLY A 168 -19.94 4.96 4.69
CA GLY A 168 -20.71 4.04 3.86
C GLY A 168 -22.07 4.57 3.34
N ALA A 169 -22.41 5.83 3.60
CA ALA A 169 -23.74 6.36 3.28
C ALA A 169 -23.87 6.91 1.85
N CYS A 170 -22.84 7.52 1.28
CA CYS A 170 -22.91 8.21 -0.01
C CYS A 170 -22.64 7.29 -1.23
N LEU A 171 -22.15 6.08 -1.02
CA LEU A 171 -21.79 5.10 -2.05
C LEU A 171 -20.73 5.57 -3.05
N CYS A 172 -19.98 6.63 -2.73
CA CYS A 172 -18.95 7.20 -3.61
C CYS A 172 -17.73 6.26 -3.78
N CYS A 173 -17.41 5.49 -2.73
CA CYS A 173 -16.24 4.61 -2.68
C CYS A 173 -16.59 3.12 -2.93
N VAL A 174 -17.66 2.85 -3.67
CA VAL A 174 -18.10 1.47 -3.94
C VAL A 174 -17.07 0.72 -4.77
N GLU A 175 -16.76 -0.50 -4.35
CA GLU A 175 -15.96 -1.48 -5.08
C GLU A 175 -16.78 -2.77 -5.33
N ASN A 176 -16.55 -3.40 -6.48
CA ASN A 176 -17.19 -4.65 -6.85
C ASN A 176 -16.40 -5.84 -6.30
N THR A 177 -17.03 -6.65 -5.49
CA THR A 177 -16.44 -7.85 -4.91
C THR A 177 -17.25 -9.11 -5.23
N ALA A 178 -16.67 -10.26 -4.98
CA ALA A 178 -17.36 -11.56 -5.12
C ALA A 178 -18.60 -11.68 -4.21
N SER A 179 -18.67 -10.89 -3.14
CA SER A 179 -19.82 -10.81 -2.22
C SER A 179 -20.82 -9.72 -2.59
N GLY A 180 -20.62 -9.00 -3.69
CA GLY A 180 -21.43 -7.86 -4.12
C GLY A 180 -20.71 -6.52 -4.00
N HIS A 181 -21.48 -5.44 -4.00
CA HIS A 181 -20.94 -4.08 -3.89
C HIS A 181 -20.68 -3.73 -2.44
N VAL A 182 -19.48 -3.25 -2.14
CA VAL A 182 -19.07 -2.85 -0.79
C VAL A 182 -18.48 -1.43 -0.80
N CYS A 183 -18.57 -0.73 0.32
CA CYS A 183 -17.97 0.60 0.46
C CYS A 183 -16.56 0.48 1.01
N ALA A 184 -15.56 0.95 0.26
CA ALA A 184 -14.15 0.88 0.67
C ALA A 184 -13.86 1.64 1.98
N CYS A 185 -14.66 2.65 2.34
CA CYS A 185 -14.54 3.36 3.61
C CYS A 185 -15.00 2.55 4.84
N VAL A 186 -15.71 1.42 4.64
CA VAL A 186 -16.23 0.57 5.70
C VAL A 186 -15.58 -0.82 5.65
N GLU A 187 -15.68 -1.52 4.51
CA GLU A 187 -15.13 -2.88 4.34
C GLU A 187 -13.72 -2.92 3.76
N GLY A 188 -13.22 -1.80 3.22
CA GLY A 188 -11.86 -1.60 2.75
C GLY A 188 -11.07 -0.69 3.70
N PRO A 189 -10.02 0.01 3.23
CA PRO A 189 -9.51 0.00 1.86
C PRO A 189 -8.74 -1.26 1.48
N VAL A 190 -8.42 -2.13 2.43
CA VAL A 190 -7.64 -3.34 2.18
C VAL A 190 -8.54 -4.50 1.81
N PHE A 191 -8.22 -5.15 0.69
CA PHE A 191 -8.94 -6.33 0.22
C PHE A 191 -7.95 -7.44 -0.14
N ASN A 192 -8.30 -8.69 0.22
CA ASN A 192 -7.67 -9.85 -0.39
C ASN A 192 -8.07 -9.91 -1.87
N ILE A 193 -7.11 -10.17 -2.77
CA ILE A 193 -7.34 -10.21 -4.22
C ILE A 193 -8.40 -11.22 -4.65
N GLU A 194 -8.61 -12.27 -3.87
CA GLU A 194 -9.65 -13.29 -4.09
C GLU A 194 -11.07 -12.72 -3.96
N LYS A 195 -11.24 -11.62 -3.21
CA LYS A 195 -12.52 -10.96 -3.02
C LYS A 195 -12.86 -9.97 -4.14
N LEU A 196 -11.87 -9.53 -4.92
CA LEU A 196 -12.06 -8.52 -5.96
C LEU A 196 -12.43 -9.16 -7.29
N LEU A 197 -13.41 -8.58 -7.99
CA LEU A 197 -13.80 -8.99 -9.35
C LEU A 197 -12.85 -8.39 -10.41
N TRP A 198 -11.56 -8.38 -10.12
CA TRP A 198 -10.58 -7.97 -11.10
C TRP A 198 -10.34 -9.07 -12.13
N GLN A 199 -10.24 -8.69 -13.38
CA GLN A 199 -9.84 -9.62 -14.46
C GLN A 199 -8.32 -9.85 -14.38
N ILE A 200 -7.90 -10.76 -13.48
CA ILE A 200 -6.51 -11.09 -13.20
C ILE A 200 -6.25 -12.59 -13.35
#